data_d379937b158572089b47adb59752acfe
#
_entry.id   d379937b158572089b47adb59752acfe
#
_cell.length_a   1.000
_cell.length_b   1.000
_cell.length_c   1.000
_cell.angle_alpha   90.00
_cell.angle_beta   90.00
_cell.angle_gamma   90.00
#
_symmetry.space_group_name_H-M   'P 1'
#
loop_
_entity.id
_entity.type
_entity.pdbx_description
1 polymer ?
#
loop_
_entity_poly.entity_id
_entity_poly.type
_entity_poly.pdbx_seq_one_letter_code
_entity_poly.pdbx_strand_id
1 'polypeptide(L)'
;MRKKKNIVLENLLVEDYAAEGKSLARKDGKVIFIEGAVPGDVINVRLGKSKKDWAEGYPLQFLSYSKERVTPFCQHFGVCGGCQWQMLPYDKQLQYKHKQVYDNLTRIGKIALPEFYPIAGAAETKYYRNKLEYTFSTKEYTEDKPHPRPLQGLSDQEGLRADASASGGLGVLGFHAKGFFDKVVAIEKCWLQAEPTNDLRNAIRDFARENNLSFYNIREHQGLLRTMQVRLCTTGEIMVNIVFGEEKKIKQVLQFVEKEFPQITTLLYTINLKKNDSLHDLEPVVYKGKGYVIEKLEDFQFKIGPKSFFQTNTKQGEKLYQITREFAELDGTQTLYDLYCGTGSIGIFCSRNAKKIIGVEVIDAAVQDARENAALNGIDQAAFFTGDVIDVCNDDFFAHHGRPDVIITDPPRAGMHEKLVKKILEMEAPTVVYVSCNPATQARDLALLDEKYEVTKVQPVDMFPHTHHIENVAQLKLRRKI
;
A
#
# COMPACT_ATOMS: atom_id res chain seq x y z
N MET A 1 0.65 -20.15 36.62
CA MET A 1 0.10 -19.61 35.35
C MET A 1 -1.42 -19.61 35.42
N ARG A 2 -2.09 -18.45 35.38
CA ARG A 2 -3.57 -18.39 35.29
C ARG A 2 -3.99 -18.94 33.92
N LYS A 3 -4.77 -20.03 33.89
CA LYS A 3 -5.44 -20.53 32.65
C LYS A 3 -6.25 -19.36 32.05
N LYS A 4 -5.91 -18.90 30.84
CA LYS A 4 -6.74 -17.96 30.11
C LYS A 4 -8.13 -18.62 29.94
N LYS A 5 -9.18 -18.06 30.52
CA LYS A 5 -10.56 -18.49 30.27
C LYS A 5 -10.82 -18.32 28.76
N ASN A 6 -11.09 -19.41 28.05
CA ASN A 6 -11.61 -19.37 26.69
C ASN A 6 -13.07 -18.89 26.76
N ILE A 7 -13.27 -17.61 26.57
CA ILE A 7 -14.62 -17.03 26.51
C ILE A 7 -15.10 -17.15 25.07
N VAL A 8 -16.22 -17.82 24.88
CA VAL A 8 -16.92 -17.92 23.59
C VAL A 8 -18.21 -17.10 23.69
N LEU A 9 -18.44 -16.26 22.68
CA LEU A 9 -19.70 -15.57 22.48
C LEU A 9 -20.45 -16.26 21.35
N GLU A 10 -21.68 -16.65 21.59
CA GLU A 10 -22.53 -17.35 20.64
C GLU A 10 -23.53 -16.39 20.00
N ASN A 11 -23.95 -16.69 18.75
CA ASN A 11 -24.97 -15.95 18.01
C ASN A 11 -24.66 -14.44 17.92
N LEU A 12 -23.41 -14.07 17.72
CA LEU A 12 -23.00 -12.66 17.63
C LEU A 12 -23.29 -12.11 16.23
N LEU A 13 -24.14 -11.10 16.14
CA LEU A 13 -24.41 -10.38 14.90
C LEU A 13 -23.27 -9.39 14.63
N VAL A 14 -22.68 -9.47 13.45
CA VAL A 14 -21.69 -8.49 12.96
C VAL A 14 -22.45 -7.26 12.45
N GLU A 15 -22.11 -6.08 12.99
CA GLU A 15 -22.90 -4.86 12.78
C GLU A 15 -22.32 -3.94 11.71
N ASP A 16 -20.98 -3.77 11.68
CA ASP A 16 -20.32 -2.75 10.84
C ASP A 16 -18.85 -3.12 10.61
N TYR A 17 -18.14 -2.28 9.84
CA TYR A 17 -16.68 -2.30 9.73
C TYR A 17 -16.03 -1.23 10.60
N ALA A 18 -14.88 -1.55 11.14
CA ALA A 18 -13.98 -0.66 11.85
C ALA A 18 -12.72 -0.39 11.02
N ALA A 19 -11.81 0.39 11.55
CA ALA A 19 -10.48 0.62 10.96
C ALA A 19 -9.71 -0.70 10.72
N GLU A 20 -8.76 -0.67 9.82
CA GLU A 20 -7.91 -1.80 9.44
C GLU A 20 -8.67 -3.01 8.85
N GLY A 21 -9.87 -2.78 8.32
CA GLY A 21 -10.66 -3.81 7.67
C GLY A 21 -11.25 -4.87 8.60
N LYS A 22 -11.20 -4.65 9.91
CA LYS A 22 -11.87 -5.49 10.90
C LYS A 22 -13.36 -5.14 10.92
N SER A 23 -14.21 -6.14 10.97
CA SER A 23 -15.61 -5.94 11.30
C SER A 23 -15.80 -5.78 12.80
N LEU A 24 -16.94 -5.23 13.21
CA LEU A 24 -17.25 -5.06 14.62
C LEU A 24 -18.65 -5.60 14.95
N ALA A 25 -18.77 -6.06 16.19
CA ALA A 25 -20.02 -6.38 16.84
C ALA A 25 -20.02 -5.81 18.26
N ARG A 26 -21.21 -5.70 18.88
CA ARG A 26 -21.34 -5.26 20.26
C ARG A 26 -22.00 -6.33 21.10
N LYS A 27 -21.48 -6.54 22.31
CA LYS A 27 -22.08 -7.44 23.31
C LYS A 27 -21.81 -6.89 24.70
N ASP A 28 -22.88 -6.70 25.48
CA ASP A 28 -22.82 -6.24 26.88
C ASP A 28 -21.96 -4.96 27.07
N GLY A 29 -22.16 -3.97 26.19
CA GLY A 29 -21.43 -2.69 26.20
C GLY A 29 -19.97 -2.77 25.72
N LYS A 30 -19.49 -3.94 25.26
CA LYS A 30 -18.14 -4.15 24.76
C LYS A 30 -18.14 -4.23 23.23
N VAL A 31 -17.21 -3.54 22.59
CA VAL A 31 -16.93 -3.66 21.14
C VAL A 31 -16.03 -4.85 20.87
N ILE A 32 -16.38 -5.68 19.91
CA ILE A 32 -15.63 -6.87 19.50
C ILE A 32 -15.18 -6.69 18.07
N PHE A 33 -13.85 -6.61 17.87
CA PHE A 33 -13.25 -6.49 16.55
C PHE A 33 -12.97 -7.88 15.98
N ILE A 34 -13.45 -8.14 14.77
CA ILE A 34 -13.48 -9.47 14.19
C ILE A 34 -12.86 -9.42 12.79
N GLU A 35 -11.94 -10.32 12.49
CA GLU A 35 -11.38 -10.43 11.14
C GLU A 35 -12.16 -11.45 10.30
N GLY A 36 -12.30 -11.14 8.98
CA GLY A 36 -12.91 -12.05 7.99
C GLY A 36 -14.42 -12.19 8.06
N ALA A 37 -15.08 -11.42 8.93
CA ALA A 37 -16.54 -11.35 8.98
C ALA A 37 -17.06 -10.13 8.17
N VAL A 38 -18.32 -10.18 7.79
CA VAL A 38 -19.03 -9.14 7.02
C VAL A 38 -20.24 -8.69 7.85
N PRO A 39 -20.59 -7.41 7.86
CA PRO A 39 -21.82 -6.94 8.48
C PRO A 39 -23.03 -7.75 8.01
N GLY A 40 -23.85 -8.22 8.96
CA GLY A 40 -24.95 -9.15 8.72
C GLY A 40 -24.62 -10.63 8.88
N ASP A 41 -23.34 -11.01 9.06
CA ASP A 41 -23.00 -12.37 9.49
C ASP A 41 -23.44 -12.61 10.94
N VAL A 42 -23.91 -13.82 11.24
CA VAL A 42 -24.14 -14.30 12.61
C VAL A 42 -23.12 -15.40 12.90
N ILE A 43 -22.31 -15.20 13.95
CA ILE A 43 -21.14 -16.04 14.18
C ILE A 43 -20.96 -16.39 15.66
N ASN A 44 -20.32 -17.52 15.91
CA ASN A 44 -19.74 -17.85 17.21
C ASN A 44 -18.29 -17.38 17.23
N VAL A 45 -17.89 -16.66 18.29
CA VAL A 45 -16.59 -15.98 18.36
C VAL A 45 -15.87 -16.35 19.65
N ARG A 46 -14.63 -16.74 19.55
CA ARG A 46 -13.74 -16.86 20.69
C ARG A 46 -13.06 -15.52 20.95
N LEU A 47 -13.12 -15.02 22.17
CA LEU A 47 -12.41 -13.81 22.55
C LEU A 47 -10.91 -14.06 22.72
N GLY A 48 -10.12 -13.17 22.16
CA GLY A 48 -8.65 -13.11 22.33
C GLY A 48 -8.24 -12.07 23.35
N LYS A 49 -7.47 -11.07 22.92
CA LYS A 49 -7.08 -9.93 23.74
C LYS A 49 -8.33 -9.14 24.11
N SER A 50 -8.54 -8.91 25.40
CA SER A 50 -9.74 -8.23 25.89
C SER A 50 -9.36 -7.17 26.93
N LYS A 51 -9.95 -5.98 26.80
CA LYS A 51 -9.91 -4.88 27.75
C LYS A 51 -11.32 -4.59 28.27
N LYS A 52 -11.49 -3.52 29.05
CA LYS A 52 -12.76 -3.13 29.63
C LYS A 52 -13.82 -2.91 28.53
N ASP A 53 -13.50 -2.11 27.53
CA ASP A 53 -14.45 -1.58 26.55
C ASP A 53 -14.38 -2.27 25.18
N TRP A 54 -13.35 -3.12 24.94
CA TRP A 54 -13.18 -3.83 23.68
C TRP A 54 -12.48 -5.19 23.82
N ALA A 55 -12.67 -6.03 22.79
CA ALA A 55 -11.95 -7.30 22.65
C ALA A 55 -11.68 -7.64 21.18
N GLU A 56 -10.68 -8.49 20.95
CA GLU A 56 -10.49 -9.16 19.65
C GLU A 56 -11.33 -10.44 19.63
N GLY A 57 -12.00 -10.69 18.50
CA GLY A 57 -12.83 -11.86 18.27
C GLY A 57 -12.27 -12.70 17.14
N TYR A 58 -12.15 -13.99 17.39
CA TYR A 58 -11.73 -14.98 16.38
C TYR A 58 -12.95 -15.83 16.02
N PRO A 59 -13.44 -15.79 14.76
CA PRO A 59 -14.56 -16.62 14.33
C PRO A 59 -14.28 -18.10 14.55
N LEU A 60 -15.21 -18.79 15.20
CA LEU A 60 -15.20 -20.25 15.37
C LEU A 60 -16.13 -20.93 14.38
N GLN A 61 -17.30 -20.33 14.16
CA GLN A 61 -18.34 -20.88 13.31
C GLN A 61 -19.20 -19.75 12.75
N PHE A 62 -19.51 -19.79 11.48
CA PHE A 62 -20.52 -18.96 10.84
C PHE A 62 -21.86 -19.70 10.90
N LEU A 63 -22.85 -19.13 11.57
CA LEU A 63 -24.19 -19.70 11.71
C LEU A 63 -25.08 -19.26 10.54
N SER A 64 -24.95 -18.01 10.12
CA SER A 64 -25.52 -17.51 8.87
C SER A 64 -24.61 -16.49 8.22
N TYR A 65 -24.63 -16.44 6.90
CA TYR A 65 -23.86 -15.49 6.14
C TYR A 65 -24.68 -14.25 5.79
N SER A 66 -24.03 -13.11 5.77
CA SER A 66 -24.58 -11.86 5.27
C SER A 66 -25.02 -11.99 3.80
N LYS A 67 -26.14 -11.37 3.46
CA LYS A 67 -26.61 -11.26 2.08
C LYS A 67 -25.71 -10.40 1.20
N GLU A 68 -24.82 -9.59 1.80
CA GLU A 68 -23.84 -8.77 1.09
C GLU A 68 -22.62 -9.56 0.63
N ARG A 69 -22.45 -10.83 1.05
CA ARG A 69 -21.31 -11.63 0.64
C ARG A 69 -21.38 -12.02 -0.83
N VAL A 70 -20.21 -11.99 -1.47
CA VAL A 70 -19.97 -12.56 -2.79
C VAL A 70 -18.86 -13.62 -2.71
N THR A 71 -18.85 -14.54 -3.68
CA THR A 71 -17.79 -15.53 -3.78
C THR A 71 -16.47 -14.85 -4.22
N PRO A 72 -15.39 -14.95 -3.45
CA PRO A 72 -14.07 -14.47 -3.87
C PRO A 72 -13.60 -15.16 -5.15
N PHE A 73 -13.07 -14.37 -6.07
CA PHE A 73 -12.57 -14.90 -7.35
C PHE A 73 -11.17 -15.53 -7.23
N CYS A 74 -10.43 -15.27 -6.16
CA CYS A 74 -9.08 -15.78 -5.95
C CYS A 74 -9.12 -17.03 -5.07
N GLN A 75 -8.59 -18.14 -5.57
CA GLN A 75 -8.51 -19.41 -4.82
C GLN A 75 -7.65 -19.32 -3.55
N HIS A 76 -6.73 -18.34 -3.47
CA HIS A 76 -5.87 -18.12 -2.32
C HIS A 76 -6.45 -17.12 -1.30
N PHE A 77 -7.68 -16.64 -1.54
CA PHE A 77 -8.32 -15.71 -0.61
C PHE A 77 -8.55 -16.36 0.76
N GLY A 78 -8.30 -15.62 1.83
CA GLY A 78 -8.42 -16.09 3.21
C GLY A 78 -7.14 -16.67 3.79
N VAL A 79 -6.23 -17.19 2.97
CA VAL A 79 -4.91 -17.71 3.40
C VAL A 79 -3.77 -16.78 3.01
N CYS A 80 -3.80 -16.24 1.80
CA CYS A 80 -2.86 -15.21 1.34
C CYS A 80 -3.08 -13.89 2.09
N GLY A 81 -2.00 -13.24 2.54
CA GLY A 81 -2.05 -11.96 3.25
C GLY A 81 -2.39 -10.73 2.39
N GLY A 82 -2.52 -10.88 1.06
CA GLY A 82 -2.64 -9.75 0.15
C GLY A 82 -4.01 -9.06 0.15
N CYS A 83 -5.09 -9.81 -0.04
CA CYS A 83 -6.46 -9.28 -0.13
C CYS A 83 -7.26 -9.60 1.13
N GLN A 84 -8.11 -8.63 1.57
CA GLN A 84 -8.94 -8.80 2.77
C GLN A 84 -10.44 -8.77 2.49
N TRP A 85 -10.89 -8.17 1.38
CA TRP A 85 -12.31 -7.85 1.12
C TRP A 85 -12.89 -8.41 -0.19
N GLN A 86 -12.29 -9.48 -0.75
CA GLN A 86 -12.87 -10.13 -1.96
C GLN A 86 -14.26 -10.77 -1.72
N MET A 87 -14.62 -10.98 -0.46
CA MET A 87 -15.95 -11.47 -0.09
C MET A 87 -17.03 -10.38 -0.07
N LEU A 88 -16.69 -9.15 -0.44
CA LEU A 88 -17.63 -8.02 -0.56
C LEU A 88 -17.72 -7.54 -2.02
N PRO A 89 -18.91 -7.18 -2.51
CA PRO A 89 -19.07 -6.43 -3.75
C PRO A 89 -18.29 -5.12 -3.69
N TYR A 90 -17.81 -4.66 -4.82
CA TYR A 90 -16.91 -3.50 -4.86
C TYR A 90 -17.58 -2.20 -4.41
N ASP A 91 -18.86 -2.00 -4.76
CA ASP A 91 -19.67 -0.87 -4.28
C ASP A 91 -19.78 -0.84 -2.75
N LYS A 92 -19.91 -2.01 -2.10
CA LYS A 92 -19.90 -2.13 -0.65
C LYS A 92 -18.52 -1.79 -0.05
N GLN A 93 -17.43 -2.23 -0.69
CA GLN A 93 -16.09 -1.84 -0.27
C GLN A 93 -15.95 -0.31 -0.28
N LEU A 94 -16.45 0.36 -1.33
CA LEU A 94 -16.43 1.83 -1.44
C LEU A 94 -17.28 2.49 -0.35
N GLN A 95 -18.48 1.99 -0.08
CA GLN A 95 -19.34 2.51 0.99
C GLN A 95 -18.66 2.46 2.36
N TYR A 96 -18.04 1.33 2.72
CA TYR A 96 -17.35 1.18 4.01
C TYR A 96 -16.11 2.05 4.10
N LYS A 97 -15.33 2.17 3.04
CA LYS A 97 -14.17 3.06 2.98
C LYS A 97 -14.57 4.54 3.13
N HIS A 98 -15.58 4.96 2.39
CA HIS A 98 -16.12 6.32 2.48
C HIS A 98 -16.62 6.65 3.89
N LYS A 99 -17.40 5.73 4.49
CA LYS A 99 -17.86 5.85 5.88
C LYS A 99 -16.69 5.92 6.87
N GLN A 100 -15.65 5.12 6.69
CA GLN A 100 -14.48 5.12 7.57
C GLN A 100 -13.79 6.49 7.59
N VAL A 101 -13.62 7.14 6.43
CA VAL A 101 -13.05 8.50 6.37
C VAL A 101 -13.95 9.48 7.10
N TYR A 102 -15.25 9.48 6.81
CA TYR A 102 -16.22 10.33 7.48
C TYR A 102 -16.17 10.18 9.01
N ASP A 103 -16.23 8.94 9.49
CA ASP A 103 -16.19 8.63 10.94
C ASP A 103 -14.88 9.09 11.60
N ASN A 104 -13.74 8.93 10.92
CA ASN A 104 -12.45 9.36 11.46
C ASN A 104 -12.38 10.89 11.55
N LEU A 105 -12.76 11.61 10.51
CA LEU A 105 -12.69 13.06 10.49
C LEU A 105 -13.66 13.69 11.50
N THR A 106 -14.87 13.16 11.62
CA THR A 106 -15.88 13.71 12.52
C THR A 106 -15.68 13.30 13.98
N ARG A 107 -15.29 12.05 14.26
CA ARG A 107 -15.19 11.54 15.63
C ARG A 107 -13.83 11.74 16.26
N ILE A 108 -12.73 11.55 15.49
CA ILE A 108 -11.35 11.76 15.95
C ILE A 108 -10.95 13.21 15.76
N GLY A 109 -11.09 13.73 14.54
CA GLY A 109 -10.71 15.08 14.17
C GLY A 109 -11.66 16.14 14.73
N LYS A 110 -12.93 15.77 15.00
CA LYS A 110 -14.01 16.70 15.38
C LYS A 110 -14.17 17.85 14.40
N ILE A 111 -13.91 17.58 13.13
CA ILE A 111 -13.90 18.56 12.05
C ILE A 111 -15.31 18.71 11.49
N ALA A 112 -15.76 19.95 11.30
CA ALA A 112 -16.90 20.24 10.47
C ALA A 112 -16.52 19.98 9.00
N LEU A 113 -17.28 19.13 8.32
CA LEU A 113 -17.04 18.78 6.92
C LEU A 113 -18.00 19.56 6.02
N PRO A 114 -17.58 20.68 5.42
CA PRO A 114 -18.48 21.49 4.60
C PRO A 114 -18.77 20.82 3.24
N GLU A 115 -17.76 20.22 2.61
CA GLU A 115 -17.90 19.56 1.31
C GLU A 115 -17.15 18.22 1.33
N PHE A 116 -17.92 17.14 1.39
CA PHE A 116 -17.40 15.76 1.46
C PHE A 116 -17.82 15.00 0.21
N TYR A 117 -16.87 14.89 -0.74
CA TYR A 117 -17.11 14.28 -2.03
C TYR A 117 -17.27 12.75 -1.94
N PRO A 118 -18.01 12.16 -2.87
CA PRO A 118 -18.04 10.70 -3.00
C PRO A 118 -16.63 10.12 -3.19
N ILE A 119 -16.41 8.91 -2.67
CA ILE A 119 -15.14 8.23 -2.86
C ILE A 119 -14.85 7.99 -4.35
N ALA A 120 -13.66 8.34 -4.80
CA ALA A 120 -13.19 8.04 -6.14
C ALA A 120 -12.79 6.56 -6.23
N GLY A 121 -13.69 5.71 -6.75
CA GLY A 121 -13.48 4.30 -6.94
C GLY A 121 -12.57 4.01 -8.14
N ALA A 122 -11.95 2.81 -8.15
CA ALA A 122 -11.15 2.32 -9.26
C ALA A 122 -12.06 1.72 -10.34
N ALA A 123 -11.79 2.06 -11.60
CA ALA A 123 -12.48 1.44 -12.74
C ALA A 123 -12.08 -0.04 -12.91
N GLU A 124 -10.84 -0.38 -12.58
CA GLU A 124 -10.31 -1.74 -12.64
C GLU A 124 -10.04 -2.26 -11.22
N THR A 125 -10.69 -3.36 -10.87
CA THR A 125 -10.51 -4.00 -9.54
C THR A 125 -9.57 -5.20 -9.59
N LYS A 126 -9.16 -5.62 -10.79
CA LYS A 126 -8.17 -6.68 -11.04
C LYS A 126 -7.06 -6.12 -11.91
N TYR A 127 -5.87 -6.72 -11.81
CA TYR A 127 -4.70 -6.38 -12.63
C TYR A 127 -4.26 -4.91 -12.56
N TYR A 128 -4.62 -4.23 -11.49
CA TYR A 128 -4.35 -2.80 -11.31
C TYR A 128 -2.97 -2.50 -10.71
N ARG A 129 -2.33 -3.49 -10.06
CA ARG A 129 -1.02 -3.28 -9.45
C ARG A 129 0.09 -3.28 -10.47
N ASN A 130 0.88 -2.23 -10.45
CA ASN A 130 2.10 -2.15 -11.25
C ASN A 130 3.32 -2.78 -10.55
N LYS A 131 3.28 -3.06 -9.23
CA LYS A 131 4.40 -3.65 -8.47
C LYS A 131 3.90 -4.72 -7.51
N LEU A 132 4.54 -5.90 -7.56
CA LEU A 132 4.42 -6.95 -6.56
C LEU A 132 5.80 -7.46 -6.16
N GLU A 133 5.89 -7.94 -4.92
CA GLU A 133 7.08 -8.57 -4.36
C GLU A 133 6.71 -9.95 -3.81
N TYR A 134 7.41 -10.97 -4.30
CA TYR A 134 7.20 -12.36 -3.94
C TYR A 134 8.35 -12.86 -3.08
N THR A 135 8.05 -13.77 -2.15
CA THR A 135 9.01 -14.38 -1.24
C THR A 135 9.27 -15.83 -1.65
N PHE A 136 10.53 -16.19 -1.77
CA PHE A 136 10.99 -17.58 -1.82
C PHE A 136 11.14 -18.12 -0.40
N SER A 137 10.65 -19.33 -0.14
CA SER A 137 10.71 -19.93 1.19
C SER A 137 10.88 -21.45 1.12
N THR A 138 11.60 -22.00 2.08
CA THR A 138 11.64 -23.45 2.32
C THR A 138 10.38 -23.95 3.06
N LYS A 139 9.52 -23.03 3.53
CA LYS A 139 8.32 -23.36 4.31
C LYS A 139 7.06 -22.95 3.59
N GLU A 140 6.39 -23.91 3.00
CA GLU A 140 5.06 -23.74 2.45
C GLU A 140 4.02 -23.67 3.57
N TYR A 141 3.02 -22.82 3.39
CA TYR A 141 1.82 -22.82 4.23
C TYR A 141 0.91 -23.99 3.79
N THR A 142 0.76 -24.97 4.65
CA THR A 142 -0.20 -26.06 4.52
C THR A 142 -1.27 -25.94 5.58
N GLU A 143 -2.52 -26.20 5.23
CA GLU A 143 -3.64 -26.17 6.19
C GLU A 143 -3.67 -27.43 7.02
N ASP A 144 -2.87 -27.53 8.08
CA ASP A 144 -2.96 -28.64 9.04
C ASP A 144 -4.20 -28.56 9.96
N LYS A 145 -4.87 -27.39 9.98
CA LYS A 145 -6.16 -27.17 10.65
C LYS A 145 -6.96 -26.21 9.79
N PRO A 146 -8.20 -26.56 9.40
CA PRO A 146 -9.03 -25.64 8.66
C PRO A 146 -9.22 -24.36 9.50
N HIS A 147 -8.63 -23.25 9.05
CA HIS A 147 -9.14 -21.95 9.43
C HIS A 147 -10.63 -21.98 9.09
N PRO A 148 -11.54 -21.47 9.94
CA PRO A 148 -12.94 -21.38 9.57
C PRO A 148 -13.01 -20.48 8.32
N ARG A 149 -13.01 -21.14 7.14
CA ARG A 149 -13.16 -20.45 5.86
C ARG A 149 -14.55 -19.87 5.82
N PRO A 150 -14.73 -18.58 5.52
CA PRO A 150 -16.05 -18.01 5.32
C PRO A 150 -16.77 -18.53 4.06
N LEU A 151 -16.41 -19.66 3.47
CA LEU A 151 -16.71 -19.99 2.07
C LEU A 151 -17.10 -21.45 1.78
N GLN A 152 -17.49 -22.25 2.74
CA GLN A 152 -18.17 -23.50 2.42
C GLN A 152 -19.69 -23.27 2.46
N GLY A 153 -20.30 -23.01 1.30
CA GLY A 153 -21.75 -22.87 1.20
C GLY A 153 -22.32 -22.42 -0.13
N LEU A 154 -21.52 -22.31 -1.20
CA LEU A 154 -22.03 -22.08 -2.55
C LEU A 154 -21.32 -22.99 -3.54
N SER A 155 -22.04 -24.03 -3.96
CA SER A 155 -21.75 -25.02 -5.00
C SER A 155 -20.71 -26.10 -4.68
N ASP A 156 -21.18 -27.34 -4.69
CA ASP A 156 -20.42 -28.56 -4.94
C ASP A 156 -19.77 -28.48 -6.34
N GLN A 157 -18.58 -27.89 -6.41
CA GLN A 157 -17.65 -28.20 -7.48
C GLN A 157 -16.55 -29.05 -6.91
N GLU A 158 -16.74 -30.36 -7.00
CA GLU A 158 -15.69 -31.34 -6.99
C GLU A 158 -14.68 -31.00 -8.08
N GLY A 159 -13.45 -30.77 -7.68
CA GLY A 159 -12.37 -30.63 -8.64
C GLY A 159 -11.24 -29.72 -8.16
N LEU A 160 -10.15 -30.37 -7.79
CA LEU A 160 -8.83 -29.89 -7.42
C LEU A 160 -8.57 -29.87 -5.90
N ARG A 161 -8.65 -31.03 -5.29
CA ARG A 161 -7.72 -31.39 -4.22
C ARG A 161 -6.35 -31.53 -4.89
N ALA A 162 -5.53 -30.48 -4.87
CA ALA A 162 -4.11 -30.67 -5.07
C ALA A 162 -3.64 -31.60 -3.94
N ASP A 163 -3.11 -32.75 -4.31
CA ASP A 163 -2.54 -33.72 -3.38
C ASP A 163 -1.47 -33.03 -2.53
N ALA A 164 -1.80 -32.72 -1.30
CA ALA A 164 -0.89 -32.10 -0.33
C ALA A 164 0.19 -33.09 0.17
N SER A 165 0.28 -34.29 -0.43
CA SER A 165 1.16 -35.37 0.01
C SER A 165 2.51 -35.48 -0.70
N ALA A 166 2.84 -34.58 -1.65
CA ALA A 166 4.05 -34.73 -2.47
C ALA A 166 5.07 -33.59 -2.40
N SER A 167 4.88 -32.51 -1.61
CA SER A 167 5.87 -31.42 -1.53
C SER A 167 6.80 -31.51 -0.33
N GLY A 168 7.42 -32.66 -0.13
CA GLY A 168 8.56 -32.78 0.78
C GLY A 168 9.71 -31.88 0.32
N GLY A 169 9.84 -30.66 0.92
CA GLY A 169 11.10 -29.92 0.88
C GLY A 169 11.47 -29.13 -0.38
N LEU A 170 10.61 -29.02 -1.40
CA LEU A 170 10.98 -28.45 -2.72
C LEU A 170 10.99 -26.93 -2.83
N GLY A 171 10.73 -26.20 -1.74
CA GLY A 171 10.68 -24.72 -1.78
C GLY A 171 9.42 -24.14 -2.46
N VAL A 172 9.02 -22.95 -2.08
CA VAL A 172 7.80 -22.25 -2.52
C VAL A 172 8.10 -20.80 -2.89
N LEU A 173 7.37 -20.26 -3.87
CA LEU A 173 7.40 -18.83 -4.25
C LEU A 173 5.99 -18.28 -4.23
N GLY A 174 5.78 -17.21 -3.46
CA GLY A 174 4.47 -16.60 -3.33
C GLY A 174 4.42 -15.49 -2.30
N PHE A 175 3.32 -15.39 -1.56
CA PHE A 175 3.14 -14.39 -0.51
C PHE A 175 3.08 -15.03 0.87
N HIS A 176 3.48 -14.29 1.89
CA HIS A 176 3.32 -14.73 3.26
C HIS A 176 1.86 -15.08 3.57
N ALA A 177 1.67 -16.20 4.26
CA ALA A 177 0.36 -16.55 4.80
C ALA A 177 -0.04 -15.54 5.88
N LYS A 178 -1.34 -15.24 5.96
CA LYS A 178 -1.87 -14.28 6.93
C LYS A 178 -1.48 -14.65 8.36
N GLY A 179 -0.81 -13.74 9.06
CA GLY A 179 -0.36 -13.93 10.44
C GLY A 179 0.92 -14.77 10.62
N PHE A 180 1.58 -15.17 9.52
CA PHE A 180 2.85 -15.90 9.56
C PHE A 180 3.97 -15.11 8.86
N PHE A 181 5.10 -14.99 9.54
CA PHE A 181 6.27 -14.31 8.97
C PHE A 181 7.20 -15.28 8.20
N ASP A 182 7.08 -16.59 8.43
CA ASP A 182 7.98 -17.61 7.87
C ASP A 182 7.29 -18.65 6.98
N LYS A 183 5.97 -18.56 6.81
CA LYS A 183 5.21 -19.47 5.95
C LYS A 183 4.69 -18.71 4.72
N VAL A 184 4.93 -19.28 3.55
CA VAL A 184 4.57 -18.70 2.25
C VAL A 184 3.51 -19.56 1.59
N VAL A 185 2.47 -18.95 1.07
CA VAL A 185 1.44 -19.60 0.25
C VAL A 185 1.96 -19.73 -1.17
N ALA A 186 1.94 -20.95 -1.70
CA ALA A 186 2.21 -21.17 -3.12
C ALA A 186 1.12 -20.53 -3.97
N ILE A 187 1.47 -19.44 -4.66
CA ILE A 187 0.51 -18.71 -5.48
C ILE A 187 0.57 -19.22 -6.91
N GLU A 188 -0.51 -19.80 -7.41
CA GLU A 188 -0.62 -20.19 -8.82
C GLU A 188 -1.07 -19.04 -9.71
N LYS A 189 -2.06 -18.26 -9.25
CA LYS A 189 -2.54 -17.08 -9.95
C LYS A 189 -2.85 -15.94 -8.98
N CYS A 190 -2.21 -14.80 -9.19
CA CYS A 190 -2.54 -13.54 -8.54
C CYS A 190 -3.31 -12.65 -9.52
N TRP A 191 -4.43 -12.11 -9.06
CA TRP A 191 -5.31 -11.26 -9.86
C TRP A 191 -5.02 -9.77 -9.71
N LEU A 192 -3.97 -9.41 -8.95
CA LEU A 192 -3.65 -8.01 -8.70
C LEU A 192 -2.74 -7.41 -9.76
N GLN A 193 -1.86 -8.20 -10.37
CA GLN A 193 -0.93 -7.75 -11.41
C GLN A 193 -1.15 -8.55 -12.70
N ALA A 194 -1.01 -7.88 -13.83
CA ALA A 194 -1.18 -8.48 -15.15
C ALA A 194 -0.03 -9.46 -15.50
N GLU A 195 -0.22 -10.23 -16.57
CA GLU A 195 0.86 -11.04 -17.13
C GLU A 195 1.96 -10.14 -17.75
N PRO A 196 3.22 -10.61 -17.77
CA PRO A 196 3.64 -12.00 -17.58
C PRO A 196 3.96 -12.40 -16.13
N THR A 197 3.43 -11.71 -15.13
CA THR A 197 3.88 -11.86 -13.73
C THR A 197 3.60 -13.25 -13.14
N ASN A 198 2.43 -13.85 -13.43
CA ASN A 198 2.14 -15.20 -12.95
C ASN A 198 3.01 -16.25 -13.65
N ASP A 199 3.16 -16.13 -14.98
CA ASP A 199 3.99 -17.03 -15.78
C ASP A 199 5.46 -16.95 -15.31
N LEU A 200 5.99 -15.75 -15.13
CA LEU A 200 7.36 -15.51 -14.64
C LEU A 200 7.57 -16.14 -13.26
N ARG A 201 6.66 -15.88 -12.30
CA ARG A 201 6.77 -16.43 -10.95
C ARG A 201 6.75 -17.97 -10.96
N ASN A 202 5.81 -18.57 -11.68
CA ASN A 202 5.67 -20.02 -11.75
C ASN A 202 6.89 -20.64 -12.44
N ALA A 203 7.33 -20.08 -13.57
CA ALA A 203 8.49 -20.59 -14.31
C ALA A 203 9.80 -20.53 -13.46
N ILE A 204 10.04 -19.42 -12.74
CA ILE A 204 11.23 -19.32 -11.88
C ILE A 204 11.16 -20.32 -10.72
N ARG A 205 9.98 -20.51 -10.10
CA ARG A 205 9.79 -21.53 -9.05
C ARG A 205 10.14 -22.92 -9.58
N ASP A 206 9.58 -23.29 -10.73
CA ASP A 206 9.72 -24.62 -11.28
C ASP A 206 11.15 -24.87 -11.79
N PHE A 207 11.75 -23.89 -12.47
CA PHE A 207 13.17 -23.92 -12.83
C PHE A 207 14.09 -24.11 -11.60
N ALA A 208 13.81 -23.38 -10.50
CA ALA A 208 14.61 -23.50 -9.28
C ALA A 208 14.51 -24.92 -8.67
N ARG A 209 13.33 -25.53 -8.69
CA ARG A 209 13.10 -26.89 -8.21
C ARG A 209 13.83 -27.93 -9.08
N GLU A 210 13.69 -27.86 -10.39
CA GLU A 210 14.31 -28.76 -11.36
C GLU A 210 15.84 -28.71 -11.31
N ASN A 211 16.42 -27.53 -11.03
CA ASN A 211 17.86 -27.34 -10.96
C ASN A 211 18.42 -27.42 -9.53
N ASN A 212 17.64 -27.87 -8.54
CA ASN A 212 18.02 -27.99 -7.15
C ASN A 212 18.66 -26.69 -6.59
N LEU A 213 18.05 -25.53 -6.91
CA LEU A 213 18.43 -24.26 -6.35
C LEU A 213 17.78 -24.09 -4.97
N SER A 214 18.56 -23.61 -4.00
CA SER A 214 18.06 -23.45 -2.64
C SER A 214 17.12 -22.25 -2.50
N PHE A 215 15.99 -22.45 -1.83
CA PHE A 215 15.10 -21.38 -1.39
C PHE A 215 15.53 -20.87 -0.03
N TYR A 216 15.28 -19.60 0.26
CA TYR A 216 15.74 -18.97 1.49
C TYR A 216 14.95 -19.47 2.71
N ASN A 217 15.67 -19.90 3.74
CA ASN A 217 15.11 -20.19 5.05
C ASN A 217 15.31 -18.98 5.96
N ILE A 218 14.23 -18.25 6.25
CA ILE A 218 14.29 -17.03 7.06
C ILE A 218 14.69 -17.27 8.52
N ARG A 219 14.53 -18.49 9.05
CA ARG A 219 14.94 -18.82 10.42
C ARG A 219 16.42 -19.17 10.54
N GLU A 220 16.96 -19.81 9.52
CA GLU A 220 18.38 -20.22 9.45
C GLU A 220 19.24 -19.18 8.73
N HIS A 221 18.61 -18.23 8.03
CA HIS A 221 19.26 -17.21 7.22
C HIS A 221 20.18 -17.79 6.13
N GLN A 222 19.72 -18.83 5.45
CA GLN A 222 20.44 -19.56 4.41
C GLN A 222 19.57 -19.83 3.19
N GLY A 223 20.18 -19.88 2.02
CA GLY A 223 19.54 -20.18 0.75
C GLY A 223 19.77 -19.11 -0.30
N LEU A 224 19.75 -19.53 -1.56
CA LEU A 224 20.08 -18.68 -2.72
C LEU A 224 18.98 -17.67 -3.01
N LEU A 225 17.73 -18.12 -3.19
CA LEU A 225 16.62 -17.29 -3.66
C LEU A 225 15.84 -16.71 -2.48
N ARG A 226 15.79 -15.36 -2.35
CA ARG A 226 15.11 -14.68 -1.23
C ARG A 226 13.79 -14.01 -1.62
N THR A 227 13.82 -13.00 -2.46
CA THR A 227 12.63 -12.30 -2.93
C THR A 227 12.74 -11.97 -4.42
N MET A 228 11.60 -11.72 -5.05
CA MET A 228 11.51 -11.25 -6.42
C MET A 228 10.52 -10.11 -6.51
N GLN A 229 10.96 -8.96 -6.98
CA GLN A 229 10.13 -7.80 -7.23
C GLN A 229 9.87 -7.68 -8.74
N VAL A 230 8.61 -7.51 -9.12
CA VAL A 230 8.18 -7.31 -10.51
C VAL A 230 7.42 -6.00 -10.59
N ARG A 231 7.84 -5.12 -11.53
CA ARG A 231 7.13 -3.89 -11.86
C ARG A 231 6.76 -3.89 -13.33
N LEU A 232 5.48 -3.63 -13.61
CA LEU A 232 4.92 -3.45 -14.94
C LEU A 232 4.50 -1.99 -15.09
N CYS A 233 5.03 -1.30 -16.10
CA CYS A 233 4.66 0.10 -16.37
C CYS A 233 3.61 0.20 -17.46
N THR A 234 2.83 1.26 -17.47
CA THR A 234 1.83 1.55 -18.52
C THR A 234 2.49 1.79 -19.90
N THR A 235 3.77 2.11 -19.91
CA THR A 235 4.60 2.21 -21.12
C THR A 235 4.95 0.87 -21.76
N GLY A 236 4.60 -0.26 -21.10
CA GLY A 236 5.00 -1.61 -21.52
C GLY A 236 6.39 -2.02 -21.01
N GLU A 237 7.12 -1.15 -20.33
CA GLU A 237 8.40 -1.53 -19.71
C GLU A 237 8.17 -2.43 -18.49
N ILE A 238 9.01 -3.46 -18.36
CA ILE A 238 8.97 -4.45 -17.28
C ILE A 238 10.31 -4.48 -16.57
N MET A 239 10.29 -4.26 -15.25
CA MET A 239 11.47 -4.39 -14.40
C MET A 239 11.31 -5.56 -13.43
N VAL A 240 12.34 -6.40 -13.38
CA VAL A 240 12.44 -7.50 -12.43
C VAL A 240 13.73 -7.34 -11.63
N ASN A 241 13.62 -7.39 -10.30
CA ASN A 241 14.77 -7.45 -9.39
C ASN A 241 14.67 -8.71 -8.56
N ILE A 242 15.67 -9.61 -8.68
CA ILE A 242 15.75 -10.85 -7.89
C ILE A 242 16.78 -10.67 -6.79
N VAL A 243 16.36 -10.93 -5.56
CA VAL A 243 17.24 -10.83 -4.39
C VAL A 243 17.79 -12.20 -4.04
N PHE A 244 19.10 -12.30 -3.94
CA PHE A 244 19.83 -13.52 -3.64
C PHE A 244 20.45 -13.46 -2.23
N GLY A 245 20.41 -14.56 -1.51
CA GLY A 245 21.04 -14.77 -0.21
C GLY A 245 22.45 -15.38 -0.29
N GLU A 246 22.93 -15.69 -1.49
CA GLU A 246 24.24 -16.26 -1.79
C GLU A 246 24.77 -15.69 -3.11
N GLU A 247 26.06 -15.78 -3.35
CA GLU A 247 26.72 -15.27 -4.56
C GLU A 247 26.81 -16.31 -5.68
N LYS A 248 26.64 -17.60 -5.36
CA LYS A 248 26.78 -18.69 -6.32
C LYS A 248 25.50 -18.91 -7.13
N LYS A 249 25.64 -19.37 -8.38
CA LYS A 249 24.52 -19.73 -9.27
C LYS A 249 23.57 -18.58 -9.69
N ILE A 250 23.84 -17.34 -9.32
CA ILE A 250 23.02 -16.16 -9.72
C ILE A 250 22.85 -16.12 -11.25
N LYS A 251 23.95 -16.25 -11.98
CA LYS A 251 23.97 -16.17 -13.45
C LYS A 251 23.03 -17.20 -14.11
N GLN A 252 22.92 -18.38 -13.55
CA GLN A 252 22.05 -19.43 -14.08
C GLN A 252 20.57 -19.00 -14.05
N VAL A 253 20.12 -18.36 -12.96
CA VAL A 253 18.74 -17.86 -12.80
C VAL A 253 18.49 -16.71 -13.76
N LEU A 254 19.43 -15.76 -13.86
CA LEU A 254 19.29 -14.58 -14.70
C LEU A 254 19.25 -14.94 -16.20
N GLN A 255 20.09 -15.88 -16.64
CA GLN A 255 20.08 -16.40 -18.01
C GLN A 255 18.78 -17.11 -18.35
N PHE A 256 18.21 -17.89 -17.42
CA PHE A 256 16.90 -18.49 -17.59
C PHE A 256 15.81 -17.43 -17.80
N VAL A 257 15.75 -16.43 -16.90
CA VAL A 257 14.76 -15.35 -16.98
C VAL A 257 14.90 -14.55 -18.29
N GLU A 258 16.11 -14.21 -18.69
CA GLU A 258 16.36 -13.48 -19.94
C GLU A 258 15.91 -14.25 -21.17
N LYS A 259 16.15 -15.55 -21.20
CA LYS A 259 15.80 -16.44 -22.31
C LYS A 259 14.31 -16.67 -22.43
N GLU A 260 13.65 -17.02 -21.31
CA GLU A 260 12.23 -17.40 -21.32
C GLU A 260 11.29 -16.18 -21.31
N PHE A 261 11.76 -15.01 -20.83
CA PHE A 261 10.98 -13.77 -20.74
C PHE A 261 11.70 -12.58 -21.43
N PRO A 262 11.90 -12.65 -22.76
CA PRO A 262 12.64 -11.63 -23.52
C PRO A 262 11.97 -10.24 -23.47
N GLN A 263 10.66 -10.15 -23.15
CA GLN A 263 9.91 -8.92 -22.97
C GLN A 263 10.30 -8.13 -21.69
N ILE A 264 11.06 -8.71 -20.75
CA ILE A 264 11.60 -7.97 -19.61
C ILE A 264 12.64 -6.98 -20.13
N THR A 265 12.35 -5.69 -19.95
CA THR A 265 13.17 -4.58 -20.43
C THR A 265 14.33 -4.27 -19.50
N THR A 266 14.15 -4.52 -18.19
CA THR A 266 15.18 -4.27 -17.16
C THR A 266 15.19 -5.45 -16.18
N LEU A 267 16.32 -6.15 -16.15
CA LEU A 267 16.56 -7.25 -15.21
C LEU A 267 17.72 -6.88 -14.29
N LEU A 268 17.46 -6.89 -13.00
CA LEU A 268 18.42 -6.60 -11.96
C LEU A 268 18.52 -7.75 -10.97
N TYR A 269 19.58 -7.73 -10.21
CA TYR A 269 19.70 -8.57 -9.03
C TYR A 269 20.32 -7.80 -7.87
N THR A 270 19.98 -8.23 -6.65
CA THR A 270 20.53 -7.68 -5.41
C THR A 270 21.06 -8.82 -4.55
N ILE A 271 22.27 -8.69 -4.01
CA ILE A 271 22.82 -9.67 -3.07
C ILE A 271 22.54 -9.17 -1.66
N ASN A 272 21.76 -9.92 -0.89
CA ASN A 272 21.42 -9.60 0.49
C ASN A 272 21.87 -10.73 1.43
N LEU A 273 23.08 -10.60 1.97
CA LEU A 273 23.65 -11.54 2.95
C LEU A 273 23.25 -11.21 4.40
N LYS A 274 22.47 -10.14 4.61
CA LYS A 274 22.00 -9.72 5.94
C LYS A 274 20.90 -10.65 6.45
N LYS A 275 20.66 -10.60 7.76
CA LYS A 275 19.58 -11.35 8.42
C LYS A 275 18.19 -10.71 8.32
N ASN A 276 18.07 -9.57 7.65
CA ASN A 276 16.81 -8.88 7.41
C ASN A 276 16.59 -8.63 5.91
N ASP A 277 15.37 -8.24 5.51
CA ASP A 277 14.99 -8.05 4.12
C ASP A 277 15.11 -6.58 3.64
N SER A 278 15.70 -5.69 4.47
CA SER A 278 15.94 -4.30 4.07
C SER A 278 16.95 -4.23 2.91
N LEU A 279 16.61 -3.48 1.87
CA LEU A 279 17.45 -3.28 0.68
C LEU A 279 18.00 -1.85 0.56
N HIS A 280 17.73 -0.97 1.53
CA HIS A 280 18.08 0.46 1.42
C HIS A 280 19.60 0.71 1.24
N ASP A 281 20.41 -0.06 1.95
CA ASP A 281 21.88 0.01 1.98
C ASP A 281 22.56 -0.94 0.98
N LEU A 282 21.79 -1.60 0.11
CA LEU A 282 22.30 -2.51 -0.91
C LEU A 282 22.09 -1.91 -2.30
N GLU A 283 23.08 -2.11 -3.18
CA GLU A 283 22.96 -1.62 -4.56
C GLU A 283 22.55 -2.75 -5.49
N PRO A 284 21.42 -2.60 -6.20
CA PRO A 284 21.01 -3.50 -7.27
C PRO A 284 22.00 -3.46 -8.43
N VAL A 285 22.38 -4.62 -8.94
CA VAL A 285 23.27 -4.77 -10.09
C VAL A 285 22.42 -4.97 -11.34
N VAL A 286 22.69 -4.17 -12.37
CA VAL A 286 22.01 -4.28 -13.67
C VAL A 286 22.59 -5.47 -14.44
N TYR A 287 21.76 -6.46 -14.75
CA TYR A 287 22.10 -7.58 -15.62
C TYR A 287 21.71 -7.29 -17.08
N LYS A 288 20.52 -6.72 -17.31
CA LYS A 288 19.99 -6.33 -18.63
C LYS A 288 19.24 -5.02 -18.55
N GLY A 289 19.33 -4.19 -19.56
CA GLY A 289 18.57 -2.95 -19.70
C GLY A 289 19.19 -1.75 -19.04
N LYS A 290 18.37 -0.74 -18.72
CA LYS A 290 18.82 0.59 -18.27
C LYS A 290 19.03 0.68 -16.74
N GLY A 291 18.59 -0.31 -15.97
CA GLY A 291 18.59 -0.25 -14.50
C GLY A 291 17.35 0.46 -13.91
N TYR A 292 16.47 0.97 -14.74
CA TYR A 292 15.21 1.63 -14.36
C TYR A 292 14.15 1.39 -15.42
N VAL A 293 12.92 1.80 -15.14
CA VAL A 293 11.78 1.83 -16.06
C VAL A 293 11.13 3.22 -16.05
N ILE A 294 10.41 3.53 -17.13
CA ILE A 294 9.62 4.76 -17.26
C ILE A 294 8.14 4.45 -17.04
N GLU A 295 7.51 5.19 -16.15
CA GLU A 295 6.06 5.19 -15.98
C GLU A 295 5.50 6.53 -16.46
N LYS A 296 4.22 6.56 -16.86
CA LYS A 296 3.53 7.78 -17.28
C LYS A 296 2.32 8.05 -16.40
N LEU A 297 2.16 9.35 -16.06
CA LEU A 297 0.93 9.92 -15.52
C LEU A 297 0.56 11.11 -16.39
N GLU A 298 -0.60 11.07 -17.06
CA GLU A 298 -0.92 11.99 -18.17
C GLU A 298 0.25 12.05 -19.17
N ASP A 299 0.81 13.24 -19.43
CA ASP A 299 1.96 13.42 -20.33
C ASP A 299 3.31 13.40 -19.59
N PHE A 300 3.31 13.34 -18.25
CA PHE A 300 4.53 13.33 -17.47
C PHE A 300 5.14 11.93 -17.43
N GLN A 301 6.48 11.87 -17.56
CA GLN A 301 7.27 10.66 -17.49
C GLN A 301 8.04 10.61 -16.16
N PHE A 302 8.06 9.45 -15.54
CA PHE A 302 8.77 9.24 -14.28
C PHE A 302 9.75 8.08 -14.42
N LYS A 303 11.04 8.37 -14.20
CA LYS A 303 12.08 7.36 -14.06
C LYS A 303 11.92 6.69 -12.69
N ILE A 304 11.79 5.37 -12.71
CA ILE A 304 11.57 4.57 -11.50
C ILE A 304 12.66 3.51 -11.41
N GLY A 305 13.51 3.63 -10.41
CA GLY A 305 14.49 2.61 -10.05
C GLY A 305 13.91 1.48 -9.18
N PRO A 306 14.68 0.44 -8.90
CA PRO A 306 14.23 -0.69 -8.09
C PRO A 306 13.93 -0.31 -6.63
N LYS A 307 14.59 0.74 -6.10
CA LYS A 307 14.37 1.25 -4.73
C LYS A 307 13.42 2.44 -4.69
N SER A 308 13.09 3.07 -5.82
CA SER A 308 12.23 4.27 -5.86
C SER A 308 10.80 3.94 -5.45
N PHE A 309 10.24 4.78 -4.58
CA PHE A 309 8.82 4.75 -4.31
C PHE A 309 8.04 5.34 -5.50
N PHE A 310 6.98 4.70 -5.87
CA PHE A 310 5.99 5.20 -6.82
C PHE A 310 4.65 4.51 -6.55
N GLN A 311 3.53 5.19 -6.74
CA GLN A 311 2.20 4.63 -6.49
C GLN A 311 2.00 3.30 -7.25
N THR A 312 1.62 2.25 -6.51
CA THR A 312 1.58 0.89 -7.07
C THR A 312 0.30 0.55 -7.86
N ASN A 313 -0.58 1.52 -8.01
CA ASN A 313 -1.71 1.52 -8.94
C ASN A 313 -1.62 2.81 -9.76
N THR A 314 -1.10 2.74 -10.97
CA THR A 314 -0.82 3.91 -11.81
C THR A 314 -2.06 4.72 -12.11
N LYS A 315 -3.17 4.07 -12.52
CA LYS A 315 -4.43 4.75 -12.88
C LYS A 315 -5.08 5.48 -11.70
N GLN A 316 -5.12 4.83 -10.54
CA GLN A 316 -5.65 5.47 -9.33
C GLN A 316 -4.66 6.49 -8.75
N GLY A 317 -3.36 6.30 -8.92
CA GLY A 317 -2.33 7.30 -8.58
C GLY A 317 -2.51 8.58 -9.39
N GLU A 318 -2.77 8.46 -10.69
CA GLU A 318 -3.11 9.60 -11.55
C GLU A 318 -4.39 10.30 -11.07
N LYS A 319 -5.44 9.53 -10.73
CA LYS A 319 -6.68 10.09 -10.17
C LYS A 319 -6.46 10.81 -8.84
N LEU A 320 -5.66 10.23 -7.95
CA LEU A 320 -5.27 10.86 -6.68
C LEU A 320 -4.55 12.19 -6.92
N TYR A 321 -3.62 12.24 -7.87
CA TYR A 321 -2.87 13.45 -8.18
C TYR A 321 -3.72 14.49 -8.91
N GLN A 322 -4.68 14.08 -9.75
CA GLN A 322 -5.68 14.99 -10.34
C GLN A 322 -6.49 15.70 -9.25
N ILE A 323 -7.04 14.96 -8.27
CA ILE A 323 -7.78 15.52 -7.15
C ILE A 323 -6.89 16.47 -6.32
N THR A 324 -5.63 16.04 -6.06
CA THR A 324 -4.67 16.88 -5.33
C THR A 324 -4.39 18.19 -6.07
N ARG A 325 -4.19 18.16 -7.39
CA ARG A 325 -4.00 19.33 -8.25
C ARG A 325 -5.23 20.23 -8.28
N GLU A 326 -6.43 19.63 -8.37
CA GLU A 326 -7.70 20.38 -8.32
C GLU A 326 -7.87 21.08 -6.96
N PHE A 327 -7.54 20.41 -5.86
CA PHE A 327 -7.64 20.98 -4.52
C PHE A 327 -6.54 22.03 -4.23
N ALA A 328 -5.41 21.96 -4.93
CA ALA A 328 -4.35 22.97 -4.83
C ALA A 328 -4.76 24.32 -5.43
N GLU A 329 -5.73 24.35 -6.37
CA GLU A 329 -6.27 25.57 -7.01
C GLU A 329 -5.18 26.48 -7.58
N LEU A 330 -4.16 25.89 -8.20
CA LEU A 330 -3.04 26.62 -8.80
C LEU A 330 -3.46 27.31 -10.10
N ASP A 331 -3.07 28.59 -10.27
CA ASP A 331 -3.41 29.43 -11.44
C ASP A 331 -2.18 29.93 -12.23
N GLY A 332 -0.99 29.45 -11.90
CA GLY A 332 0.27 29.83 -12.54
C GLY A 332 1.03 30.97 -11.84
N THR A 333 0.49 31.54 -10.78
CA THR A 333 1.13 32.63 -10.04
C THR A 333 1.77 32.20 -8.73
N GLN A 334 1.38 31.02 -8.22
CA GLN A 334 1.73 30.55 -6.89
C GLN A 334 3.03 29.77 -6.82
N THR A 335 3.69 29.88 -5.65
CA THR A 335 4.77 29.00 -5.22
C THR A 335 4.17 27.81 -4.46
N LEU A 336 4.40 26.62 -5.01
CA LEU A 336 4.00 25.35 -4.42
C LEU A 336 5.15 24.74 -3.61
N TYR A 337 4.88 24.37 -2.36
CA TYR A 337 5.77 23.50 -1.57
C TYR A 337 5.20 22.09 -1.52
N ASP A 338 6.00 21.11 -1.98
CA ASP A 338 5.70 19.66 -1.93
C ASP A 338 6.52 19.05 -0.78
N LEU A 339 5.86 18.83 0.35
CA LEU A 339 6.49 18.30 1.56
C LEU A 339 6.35 16.77 1.59
N TYR A 340 7.43 16.08 1.90
CA TYR A 340 7.59 14.63 1.67
C TYR A 340 7.51 14.29 0.17
N CYS A 341 8.18 15.07 -0.66
CA CYS A 341 8.02 15.00 -2.11
C CYS A 341 8.47 13.66 -2.74
N GLY A 342 9.23 12.84 -2.02
CA GLY A 342 9.74 11.57 -2.55
C GLY A 342 10.49 11.80 -3.87
N THR A 343 10.06 11.11 -4.94
CA THR A 343 10.60 11.26 -6.30
C THR A 343 10.04 12.48 -7.06
N GLY A 344 9.43 13.42 -6.35
CA GLY A 344 8.87 14.66 -6.90
C GLY A 344 7.56 14.50 -7.66
N SER A 345 6.91 13.32 -7.55
CA SER A 345 5.84 12.96 -8.47
C SER A 345 4.61 13.87 -8.37
N ILE A 346 4.20 14.31 -7.17
CA ILE A 346 3.04 15.21 -6.99
C ILE A 346 3.38 16.62 -7.46
N GLY A 347 4.51 17.18 -7.02
CA GLY A 347 4.95 18.51 -7.45
C GLY A 347 5.11 18.63 -8.96
N ILE A 348 5.76 17.64 -9.61
CA ILE A 348 5.92 17.56 -11.06
C ILE A 348 4.54 17.47 -11.75
N PHE A 349 3.62 16.67 -11.25
CA PHE A 349 2.27 16.53 -11.80
C PHE A 349 1.47 17.85 -11.73
N CYS A 350 1.75 18.69 -10.73
CA CYS A 350 1.14 20.03 -10.56
C CYS A 350 1.86 21.15 -11.31
N SER A 351 3.01 20.87 -11.96
CA SER A 351 3.93 21.90 -12.48
C SER A 351 3.34 22.84 -13.51
N ARG A 352 2.39 22.39 -14.33
CA ARG A 352 1.79 23.23 -15.40
C ARG A 352 1.07 24.45 -14.87
N ASN A 353 0.59 24.37 -13.62
CA ASN A 353 -0.19 25.44 -12.99
C ASN A 353 0.55 26.10 -11.81
N ALA A 354 1.84 25.79 -11.61
CA ALA A 354 2.67 26.38 -10.57
C ALA A 354 3.72 27.32 -11.17
N LYS A 355 3.89 28.52 -10.59
CA LYS A 355 4.98 29.45 -10.93
C LYS A 355 6.34 28.86 -10.51
N LYS A 356 6.37 28.26 -9.34
CA LYS A 356 7.58 27.68 -8.75
C LYS A 356 7.20 26.48 -7.89
N ILE A 357 8.06 25.46 -7.88
CA ILE A 357 7.89 24.27 -7.06
C ILE A 357 9.12 24.12 -6.17
N ILE A 358 8.89 23.89 -4.89
CA ILE A 358 9.90 23.58 -3.88
C ILE A 358 9.55 22.23 -3.28
N GLY A 359 10.35 21.19 -3.57
CA GLY A 359 10.21 19.87 -2.96
C GLY A 359 11.17 19.70 -1.79
N VAL A 360 10.71 19.11 -0.68
CA VAL A 360 11.54 18.77 0.49
C VAL A 360 11.35 17.32 0.86
N GLU A 361 12.46 16.57 0.97
CA GLU A 361 12.48 15.14 1.27
C GLU A 361 13.75 14.79 2.06
N VAL A 362 13.64 13.88 3.04
CA VAL A 362 14.79 13.49 3.88
C VAL A 362 15.74 12.51 3.19
N ILE A 363 15.25 11.76 2.20
CA ILE A 363 16.02 10.72 1.51
C ILE A 363 16.71 11.31 0.29
N ASP A 364 18.03 11.46 0.36
CA ASP A 364 18.84 12.07 -0.70
C ASP A 364 18.66 11.39 -2.07
N ALA A 365 18.62 10.06 -2.11
CA ALA A 365 18.37 9.31 -3.35
C ALA A 365 17.01 9.64 -3.98
N ALA A 366 15.98 9.87 -3.19
CA ALA A 366 14.66 10.27 -3.70
C ALA A 366 14.69 11.72 -4.23
N VAL A 367 15.43 12.62 -3.58
CA VAL A 367 15.64 14.00 -4.07
C VAL A 367 16.38 13.99 -5.40
N GLN A 368 17.36 13.11 -5.56
CA GLN A 368 18.06 12.95 -6.85
C GLN A 368 17.11 12.43 -7.93
N ASP A 369 16.30 11.41 -7.63
CA ASP A 369 15.24 10.94 -8.53
C ASP A 369 14.27 12.08 -8.91
N ALA A 370 13.89 12.95 -7.96
CA ALA A 370 13.01 14.08 -8.20
C ALA A 370 13.61 15.11 -9.17
N ARG A 371 14.91 15.41 -9.02
CA ARG A 371 15.63 16.30 -9.95
C ARG A 371 15.72 15.72 -11.35
N GLU A 372 16.01 14.42 -11.47
CA GLU A 372 16.05 13.73 -12.75
C GLU A 372 14.67 13.67 -13.41
N ASN A 373 13.61 13.44 -12.62
CA ASN A 373 12.24 13.44 -13.10
C ASN A 373 11.78 14.83 -13.57
N ALA A 374 12.14 15.89 -12.86
CA ALA A 374 11.86 17.25 -13.30
C ALA A 374 12.59 17.57 -14.64
N ALA A 375 13.87 17.24 -14.73
CA ALA A 375 14.65 17.42 -15.95
C ALA A 375 14.08 16.60 -17.13
N LEU A 376 13.68 15.34 -16.90
CA LEU A 376 13.05 14.47 -17.90
C LEU A 376 11.78 15.09 -18.51
N ASN A 377 11.07 15.90 -17.73
CA ASN A 377 9.83 16.57 -18.14
C ASN A 377 10.03 18.04 -18.55
N GLY A 378 11.26 18.53 -18.59
CA GLY A 378 11.56 19.94 -18.96
C GLY A 378 11.02 20.95 -17.96
N ILE A 379 11.01 20.62 -16.66
CA ILE A 379 10.45 21.47 -15.58
C ILE A 379 11.58 22.21 -14.90
N ASP A 380 11.90 23.42 -15.37
CA ASP A 380 13.02 24.25 -14.86
C ASP A 380 12.64 25.03 -13.59
N GLN A 381 11.32 25.23 -13.33
CA GLN A 381 10.82 25.99 -12.17
C GLN A 381 10.75 25.16 -10.89
N ALA A 382 11.21 23.91 -10.88
CA ALA A 382 11.23 23.03 -9.72
C ALA A 382 12.61 22.95 -9.08
N ALA A 383 12.68 23.06 -7.75
CA ALA A 383 13.90 22.86 -6.97
C ALA A 383 13.62 21.87 -5.83
N PHE A 384 14.53 20.89 -5.63
CA PHE A 384 14.35 19.84 -4.62
C PHE A 384 15.51 19.86 -3.63
N PHE A 385 15.18 19.75 -2.33
CA PHE A 385 16.11 19.89 -1.21
C PHE A 385 16.07 18.67 -0.30
N THR A 386 17.24 18.18 0.07
CA THR A 386 17.40 17.07 1.02
C THR A 386 17.39 17.61 2.44
N GLY A 387 16.53 17.09 3.30
CA GLY A 387 16.49 17.38 4.74
C GLY A 387 15.11 17.26 5.36
N ASP A 388 15.07 17.37 6.69
CA ASP A 388 13.80 17.45 7.41
C ASP A 388 13.14 18.81 7.11
N VAL A 389 11.85 18.78 6.83
CA VAL A 389 11.05 19.99 6.54
C VAL A 389 11.21 21.04 7.65
N ILE A 390 11.30 20.60 8.92
CA ILE A 390 11.41 21.48 10.08
C ILE A 390 12.72 22.28 10.03
N ASP A 391 13.79 21.66 9.59
CA ASP A 391 15.13 22.26 9.55
C ASP A 391 15.33 23.06 8.25
N VAL A 392 14.88 22.53 7.12
CA VAL A 392 15.02 23.18 5.79
C VAL A 392 14.17 24.46 5.71
N CYS A 393 12.91 24.40 6.11
CA CYS A 393 11.96 25.51 5.96
C CYS A 393 12.11 26.54 7.09
N ASN A 394 13.26 27.23 7.14
CA ASN A 394 13.55 28.33 8.07
C ASN A 394 13.45 29.70 7.39
N ASP A 395 13.67 30.79 8.13
CA ASP A 395 13.52 32.16 7.61
C ASP A 395 14.53 32.49 6.51
N ASP A 396 15.76 31.99 6.59
CA ASP A 396 16.76 32.18 5.53
C ASP A 396 16.34 31.47 4.25
N PHE A 397 15.76 30.27 4.38
CA PHE A 397 15.23 29.52 3.24
C PHE A 397 14.07 30.30 2.57
N PHE A 398 13.15 30.84 3.35
CA PHE A 398 12.04 31.65 2.83
C PHE A 398 12.51 32.98 2.22
N ALA A 399 13.58 33.58 2.73
CA ALA A 399 14.18 34.77 2.14
C ALA A 399 14.73 34.51 0.72
N HIS A 400 15.27 33.30 0.46
CA HIS A 400 15.82 32.92 -0.84
C HIS A 400 14.78 32.35 -1.81
N HIS A 401 13.82 31.58 -1.29
CA HIS A 401 12.90 30.79 -2.11
C HIS A 401 11.46 31.32 -2.14
N GLY A 402 11.12 32.22 -1.24
CA GLY A 402 9.76 32.71 -0.99
C GLY A 402 8.98 31.80 -0.03
N ARG A 403 7.96 32.34 0.61
CA ARG A 403 7.01 31.55 1.41
C ARG A 403 6.04 30.81 0.48
N PRO A 404 5.49 29.65 0.88
CA PRO A 404 4.53 28.92 0.07
C PRO A 404 3.19 29.67 -0.01
N ASP A 405 2.61 29.72 -1.22
CA ASP A 405 1.21 30.05 -1.44
C ASP A 405 0.33 28.80 -1.27
N VAL A 406 0.87 27.66 -1.65
CA VAL A 406 0.23 26.36 -1.53
C VAL A 406 1.22 25.35 -0.95
N ILE A 407 0.78 24.58 0.03
CA ILE A 407 1.50 23.41 0.55
C ILE A 407 0.73 22.16 0.13
N ILE A 408 1.42 21.19 -0.48
CA ILE A 408 0.97 19.80 -0.60
C ILE A 408 1.81 18.96 0.36
N THR A 409 1.19 18.07 1.11
CA THR A 409 1.89 17.15 2.01
C THR A 409 1.30 15.74 1.91
N ASP A 410 2.18 14.73 1.72
CA ASP A 410 1.83 13.30 1.66
C ASP A 410 2.72 12.52 2.64
N PRO A 411 2.48 12.64 3.96
CA PRO A 411 3.32 12.04 4.98
C PRO A 411 3.12 10.52 5.07
N PRO A 412 4.03 9.78 5.73
CA PRO A 412 3.90 8.34 5.97
C PRO A 412 2.68 8.02 6.84
N ARG A 413 2.33 6.73 6.97
CA ARG A 413 1.16 6.22 7.72
C ARG A 413 1.01 6.75 9.14
N ALA A 414 2.09 7.15 9.78
CA ALA A 414 2.08 7.74 11.13
C ALA A 414 1.45 9.16 11.16
N GLY A 415 1.24 9.77 10.00
CA GLY A 415 0.86 11.17 9.84
C GLY A 415 2.04 12.09 10.06
N MET A 416 1.77 13.38 10.23
CA MET A 416 2.78 14.39 10.50
C MET A 416 3.20 14.37 11.97
N HIS A 417 4.48 14.64 12.22
CA HIS A 417 4.94 14.91 13.58
C HIS A 417 4.40 16.28 14.05
N GLU A 418 4.06 16.42 15.31
CA GLU A 418 3.49 17.66 15.88
C GLU A 418 4.33 18.93 15.57
N LYS A 419 5.66 18.80 15.57
CA LYS A 419 6.55 19.91 15.20
C LYS A 419 6.34 20.37 13.76
N LEU A 420 6.07 19.43 12.83
CA LEU A 420 5.79 19.80 11.43
C LEU A 420 4.42 20.47 11.31
N VAL A 421 3.41 20.00 12.03
CA VAL A 421 2.11 20.67 12.08
C VAL A 421 2.27 22.13 12.55
N LYS A 422 3.07 22.36 13.62
CA LYS A 422 3.42 23.72 14.08
C LYS A 422 4.14 24.54 13.00
N LYS A 423 5.07 23.90 12.27
CA LYS A 423 5.78 24.56 11.17
C LYS A 423 4.83 24.99 10.05
N ILE A 424 3.85 24.16 9.66
CA ILE A 424 2.82 24.52 8.68
C ILE A 424 1.96 25.70 9.20
N LEU A 425 1.59 25.70 10.48
CA LEU A 425 0.90 26.83 11.11
C LEU A 425 1.73 28.12 11.10
N GLU A 426 3.06 28.05 11.21
CA GLU A 426 3.99 29.20 11.10
C GLU A 426 4.16 29.69 9.66
N MET A 427 4.11 28.78 8.69
CA MET A 427 4.21 29.15 7.27
C MET A 427 3.03 29.99 6.78
N GLU A 428 1.84 29.77 7.36
CA GLU A 428 0.59 30.46 7.04
C GLU A 428 0.28 30.49 5.54
N ALA A 429 0.55 29.37 4.83
CA ALA A 429 0.20 29.24 3.42
C ALA A 429 -1.32 29.39 3.22
N PRO A 430 -1.79 30.17 2.26
CA PRO A 430 -3.24 30.35 1.98
C PRO A 430 -3.98 29.02 1.79
N THR A 431 -3.32 28.03 1.20
CA THR A 431 -3.91 26.71 0.92
C THR A 431 -2.97 25.59 1.37
N VAL A 432 -3.53 24.58 2.04
CA VAL A 432 -2.83 23.31 2.32
C VAL A 432 -3.65 22.18 1.75
N VAL A 433 -3.02 21.27 0.99
CA VAL A 433 -3.61 20.02 0.50
C VAL A 433 -2.92 18.87 1.20
N TYR A 434 -3.67 18.14 2.00
CA TYR A 434 -3.16 17.01 2.76
C TYR A 434 -3.63 15.67 2.15
N VAL A 435 -2.71 14.94 1.52
CA VAL A 435 -2.91 13.58 1.02
C VAL A 435 -2.50 12.60 2.12
N SER A 436 -3.29 11.56 2.37
CA SER A 436 -2.99 10.60 3.44
C SER A 436 -3.52 9.20 3.16
N CYS A 437 -2.67 8.21 3.39
CA CYS A 437 -3.04 6.79 3.38
C CYS A 437 -3.63 6.28 4.72
N ASN A 438 -3.82 7.17 5.70
CA ASN A 438 -4.38 6.83 7.01
C ASN A 438 -5.31 7.95 7.52
N PRO A 439 -6.62 7.86 7.29
CA PRO A 439 -7.57 8.89 7.69
C PRO A 439 -7.63 9.17 9.20
N ALA A 440 -7.21 8.21 10.04
CA ALA A 440 -7.21 8.42 11.50
C ALA A 440 -6.08 9.34 11.96
N THR A 441 -4.87 9.15 11.40
CA THR A 441 -3.75 10.07 11.68
C THR A 441 -3.94 11.42 11.01
N GLN A 442 -4.51 11.45 9.80
CA GLN A 442 -4.91 12.69 9.14
C GLN A 442 -5.91 13.47 9.99
N ALA A 443 -6.95 12.82 10.51
CA ALA A 443 -7.95 13.46 11.38
C ALA A 443 -7.33 14.10 12.63
N ARG A 444 -6.34 13.42 13.25
CA ARG A 444 -5.56 13.96 14.38
C ARG A 444 -4.81 15.23 13.98
N ASP A 445 -4.12 15.19 12.84
CA ASP A 445 -3.30 16.31 12.37
C ASP A 445 -4.16 17.48 11.93
N LEU A 446 -5.30 17.22 11.28
CA LEU A 446 -6.28 18.24 10.91
C LEU A 446 -6.88 18.94 12.13
N ALA A 447 -7.12 18.20 13.22
CA ALA A 447 -7.58 18.79 14.48
C ALA A 447 -6.55 19.80 15.07
N LEU A 448 -5.26 19.57 14.86
CA LEU A 448 -4.22 20.51 15.28
C LEU A 448 -4.11 21.71 14.32
N LEU A 449 -4.29 21.47 13.02
CA LEU A 449 -4.30 22.53 12.00
C LEU A 449 -5.53 23.44 12.11
N ASP A 450 -6.62 22.98 12.74
CA ASP A 450 -7.85 23.76 12.95
C ASP A 450 -7.63 25.04 13.75
N GLU A 451 -6.48 25.20 14.40
CA GLU A 451 -6.07 26.45 15.07
C GLU A 451 -6.08 27.66 14.10
N LYS A 452 -5.61 27.47 12.87
CA LYS A 452 -5.52 28.55 11.86
C LYS A 452 -6.23 28.23 10.55
N TYR A 453 -6.52 26.95 10.28
CA TYR A 453 -7.09 26.51 9.01
C TYR A 453 -8.50 25.98 9.20
N GLU A 454 -9.28 26.01 8.13
CA GLU A 454 -10.53 25.28 8.03
C GLU A 454 -10.45 24.26 6.89
N VAL A 455 -11.01 23.07 7.11
CA VAL A 455 -11.15 22.06 6.05
C VAL A 455 -12.33 22.48 5.16
N THR A 456 -12.06 22.68 3.88
CA THR A 456 -13.05 23.13 2.90
C THR A 456 -13.54 22.05 1.98
N LYS A 457 -12.68 21.08 1.62
CA LYS A 457 -13.01 19.95 0.74
C LYS A 457 -12.36 18.68 1.24
N VAL A 458 -13.04 17.55 1.08
CA VAL A 458 -12.50 16.21 1.38
C VAL A 458 -12.93 15.25 0.31
N GLN A 459 -11.99 14.45 -0.21
CA GLN A 459 -12.30 13.38 -1.16
C GLN A 459 -11.48 12.13 -0.89
N PRO A 460 -12.14 11.02 -0.47
CA PRO A 460 -11.52 9.72 -0.38
C PRO A 460 -11.23 9.12 -1.76
N VAL A 461 -10.16 8.32 -1.85
CA VAL A 461 -9.75 7.63 -3.09
C VAL A 461 -9.45 6.17 -2.78
N ASP A 462 -10.05 5.26 -3.52
CA ASP A 462 -9.72 3.84 -3.42
C ASP A 462 -8.55 3.47 -4.31
N MET A 463 -7.34 3.51 -3.76
CA MET A 463 -6.12 3.09 -4.45
C MET A 463 -5.99 1.58 -4.61
N PHE A 464 -6.60 0.79 -3.70
CA PHE A 464 -6.34 -0.63 -3.59
C PHE A 464 -7.64 -1.43 -3.40
N PRO A 465 -8.39 -1.71 -4.48
CA PRO A 465 -9.55 -2.61 -4.44
C PRO A 465 -9.23 -3.93 -3.73
N HIS A 466 -10.22 -4.50 -3.06
CA HIS A 466 -10.15 -5.75 -2.29
C HIS A 466 -9.24 -5.71 -1.05
N THR A 467 -8.78 -4.52 -0.66
CA THR A 467 -8.08 -4.26 0.61
C THR A 467 -8.82 -3.22 1.42
N HIS A 468 -8.48 -3.07 2.70
CA HIS A 468 -9.03 -2.02 3.56
C HIS A 468 -8.32 -0.66 3.41
N HIS A 469 -7.24 -0.61 2.64
CA HIS A 469 -6.47 0.61 2.45
C HIS A 469 -7.28 1.67 1.70
N ILE A 470 -7.13 2.90 2.13
CA ILE A 470 -7.81 4.06 1.56
C ILE A 470 -6.87 5.25 1.59
N GLU A 471 -6.88 6.04 0.53
CA GLU A 471 -6.29 7.37 0.50
C GLU A 471 -7.37 8.42 0.71
N ASN A 472 -6.99 9.57 1.24
CA ASN A 472 -7.89 10.70 1.40
C ASN A 472 -7.16 12.00 1.13
N VAL A 473 -7.79 12.88 0.34
CA VAL A 473 -7.29 14.24 0.05
C VAL A 473 -8.17 15.23 0.79
N ALA A 474 -7.56 16.11 1.57
CA ALA A 474 -8.23 17.21 2.25
C ALA A 474 -7.63 18.55 1.83
N GLN A 475 -8.48 19.50 1.46
CA GLN A 475 -8.11 20.89 1.25
C GLN A 475 -8.38 21.68 2.52
N LEU A 476 -7.42 22.51 2.92
CA LEU A 476 -7.54 23.46 4.02
C LEU A 476 -7.27 24.86 3.51
N LYS A 477 -8.05 25.81 3.99
CA LYS A 477 -7.83 27.24 3.74
C LYS A 477 -7.48 27.96 5.03
N LEU A 478 -6.52 28.87 4.95
CA LEU A 478 -6.14 29.73 6.07
C LEU A 478 -7.33 30.63 6.43
N ARG A 479 -7.73 30.62 7.70
CA ARG A 479 -8.78 31.51 8.19
C ARG A 479 -8.33 32.94 8.11
N ARG A 480 -9.16 33.83 7.53
CA ARG A 480 -8.89 35.25 7.53
C ARG A 480 -8.94 35.75 8.97
N LYS A 481 -7.92 36.47 9.40
CA LYS A 481 -8.00 37.26 10.67
C LYS A 481 -9.10 38.29 10.49
N ILE A 482 -10.19 38.14 11.25
CA ILE A 482 -11.27 39.15 11.31
C ILE A 482 -10.76 40.34 12.08
#